data_052639ae68f4b143e4faf006678c462b
#
_entry.id   052639ae68f4b143e4faf006678c462b
#
_cell.length_a   1.000
_cell.length_b   1.000
_cell.length_c   1.000
_cell.angle_alpha   90.00
_cell.angle_beta   90.00
_cell.angle_gamma   90.00
#
_symmetry.space_group_name_H-M   'P 1'
#
loop_
_entity.id
_entity.type
_entity.pdbx_description
1 polymer ?
#
loop_
_entity_poly.entity_id
_entity_poly.type
_entity_poly.pdbx_seq_one_letter_code
_entity_poly.pdbx_strand_id
1 'polypeptide(L)'
;RQKRSLLILPALAAVGSPAMALLPALAQQLRPQDAAGLALPLLFARSLGQLCGPLLLKKESLTRFAAHTPRIIVCLSIFLAAYGMLPFLSGWTVCALGMIFIAHLASNVLFAAGTFGVLSSFPLTQTASASGKAWRWQTLSASLFTGIAAAVAAGFGSVAALYAVSSAALVMVALIVRRYRE
;
A
#
# COMPACT_ATOMS: atom_id res chain seq x y z
N ARG A 1 14.41 11.67 12.06
CA ARG A 1 13.95 11.98 10.70
C ARG A 1 14.43 10.95 9.68
N GLN A 2 15.74 10.70 9.56
CA GLN A 2 16.34 9.76 8.59
C GLN A 2 15.79 8.34 8.73
N LYS A 3 15.74 7.78 9.94
CA LYS A 3 15.21 6.42 10.19
C LYS A 3 13.75 6.31 9.76
N ARG A 4 12.92 7.29 10.08
CA ARG A 4 11.52 7.32 9.68
C ARG A 4 11.34 7.38 8.17
N SER A 5 12.13 8.21 7.48
CA SER A 5 12.03 8.30 6.01
C SER A 5 12.37 6.98 5.31
N LEU A 6 13.30 6.20 5.86
CA LEU A 6 13.63 4.86 5.35
C LEU A 6 12.52 3.82 5.59
N LEU A 7 11.61 4.05 6.54
CA LEU A 7 10.55 3.10 6.90
C LEU A 7 9.27 3.26 6.10
N ILE A 8 9.05 4.41 5.42
CA ILE A 8 7.77 4.69 4.73
C ILE A 8 7.55 3.70 3.59
N LEU A 9 8.52 3.50 2.70
CA LEU A 9 8.38 2.59 1.57
C LEU A 9 8.25 1.11 2.00
N PRO A 10 9.06 0.60 2.93
CA PRO A 10 8.84 -0.75 3.47
C PRO A 10 7.48 -0.93 4.15
N ALA A 11 6.99 0.07 4.87
CA ALA A 11 5.68 0.05 5.50
C ALA A 11 4.55 -0.04 4.47
N LEU A 12 4.64 0.76 3.41
CA LEU A 12 3.69 0.70 2.30
C LEU A 12 3.71 -0.68 1.62
N ALA A 13 4.90 -1.24 1.40
CA ALA A 13 5.05 -2.56 0.79
C ALA A 13 4.48 -3.68 1.68
N ALA A 14 4.71 -3.63 2.98
CA ALA A 14 4.20 -4.64 3.91
C ALA A 14 2.67 -4.72 3.93
N VAL A 15 1.99 -3.57 3.90
CA VAL A 15 0.53 -3.48 3.91
C VAL A 15 -0.06 -3.63 2.50
N GLY A 16 0.54 -2.98 1.51
CA GLY A 16 -0.02 -2.85 0.17
C GLY A 16 0.28 -4.00 -0.77
N SER A 17 1.48 -4.55 -0.75
CA SER A 17 1.89 -5.59 -1.71
C SER A 17 1.07 -6.87 -1.62
N PRO A 18 0.71 -7.40 -0.43
CA PRO A 18 -0.19 -8.55 -0.32
C PRO A 18 -1.56 -8.30 -0.97
N ALA A 19 -2.18 -7.16 -0.67
CA ALA A 19 -3.48 -6.79 -1.21
C ALA A 19 -3.45 -6.67 -2.74
N MET A 20 -2.41 -6.03 -3.27
CA MET A 20 -2.23 -5.86 -4.72
C MET A 20 -2.01 -7.20 -5.42
N ALA A 21 -1.20 -8.08 -4.84
CA ALA A 21 -0.93 -9.42 -5.39
C ALA A 21 -2.17 -10.32 -5.35
N LEU A 22 -3.01 -10.17 -4.33
CA LEU A 22 -4.25 -10.95 -4.18
C LEU A 22 -5.38 -10.49 -5.09
N LEU A 23 -5.28 -9.33 -5.74
CA LEU A 23 -6.40 -8.74 -6.48
C LEU A 23 -7.01 -9.66 -7.54
N PRO A 24 -6.24 -10.36 -8.41
CA PRO A 24 -6.80 -11.32 -9.36
C PRO A 24 -7.50 -12.50 -8.67
N ALA A 25 -6.92 -13.04 -7.62
CA ALA A 25 -7.50 -14.15 -6.86
C ALA A 25 -8.75 -13.73 -6.09
N LEU A 26 -8.79 -12.49 -5.56
CA LEU A 26 -9.99 -11.91 -4.98
C LEU A 26 -11.12 -11.81 -6.02
N ALA A 27 -10.83 -11.34 -7.22
CA ALA A 27 -11.81 -11.28 -8.30
C ALA A 27 -12.35 -12.67 -8.65
N GLN A 28 -11.48 -13.68 -8.70
CA GLN A 28 -11.89 -15.07 -8.92
C GLN A 28 -12.78 -15.60 -7.80
N GLN A 29 -12.48 -15.29 -6.55
CA GLN A 29 -13.27 -15.72 -5.40
C GLN A 29 -14.61 -14.98 -5.31
N LEU A 30 -14.64 -13.67 -5.62
CA LEU A 30 -15.82 -12.81 -5.49
C LEU A 30 -16.78 -12.94 -6.66
N ARG A 31 -16.27 -13.21 -7.86
CA ARG A 31 -17.05 -13.34 -9.10
C ARG A 31 -16.50 -14.50 -9.94
N PRO A 32 -16.70 -15.76 -9.50
CA PRO A 32 -16.14 -16.92 -10.20
C PRO A 32 -16.63 -17.06 -11.64
N GLN A 33 -17.88 -16.66 -11.93
CA GLN A 33 -18.49 -16.74 -13.25
C GLN A 33 -17.94 -15.71 -14.26
N ASP A 34 -17.32 -14.64 -13.79
CA ASP A 34 -16.75 -13.58 -14.62
C ASP A 34 -15.62 -12.84 -13.88
N ALA A 35 -14.57 -13.57 -13.50
CA ALA A 35 -13.45 -13.02 -12.77
C ALA A 35 -12.73 -11.91 -13.55
N ALA A 36 -12.55 -12.09 -14.86
CA ALA A 36 -11.92 -11.08 -15.73
C ALA A 36 -12.75 -9.80 -15.83
N GLY A 37 -14.06 -9.90 -15.86
CA GLY A 37 -14.98 -8.75 -15.88
C GLY A 37 -14.92 -7.90 -14.61
N LEU A 38 -14.45 -8.45 -13.52
CA LEU A 38 -14.14 -7.70 -12.29
C LEU A 38 -12.67 -7.27 -12.23
N ALA A 39 -11.74 -8.19 -12.46
CA ALA A 39 -10.31 -7.94 -12.29
C ALA A 39 -9.76 -6.85 -13.22
N LEU A 40 -10.11 -6.89 -14.51
CA LEU A 40 -9.58 -5.93 -15.49
C LEU A 40 -9.99 -4.48 -15.19
N PRO A 41 -11.28 -4.16 -14.92
CA PRO A 41 -11.67 -2.83 -14.48
C PRO A 41 -10.99 -2.40 -13.18
N LEU A 42 -10.81 -3.29 -12.20
CA LEU A 42 -10.12 -2.98 -10.95
C LEU A 42 -8.63 -2.65 -11.19
N LEU A 43 -7.95 -3.37 -12.08
CA LEU A 43 -6.57 -3.06 -12.47
C LEU A 43 -6.47 -1.71 -13.20
N PHE A 44 -7.46 -1.36 -14.00
CA PHE A 44 -7.53 -0.03 -14.62
C PHE A 44 -7.71 1.08 -13.57
N ALA A 45 -8.63 0.90 -12.62
CA ALA A 45 -8.84 1.84 -11.51
C ALA A 45 -7.57 2.00 -10.65
N ARG A 46 -6.82 0.91 -10.42
CA ARG A 46 -5.52 0.94 -9.77
C ARG A 46 -4.55 1.84 -10.51
N SER A 47 -4.42 1.67 -11.82
CA SER A 47 -3.52 2.47 -12.65
C SER A 47 -3.89 3.95 -12.64
N LEU A 48 -5.18 4.28 -12.69
CA LEU A 48 -5.65 5.67 -12.56
C LEU A 48 -5.32 6.27 -11.19
N GLY A 49 -5.51 5.54 -10.10
CA GLY A 49 -5.15 5.99 -8.76
C GLY A 49 -3.64 6.23 -8.63
N GLN A 50 -2.82 5.36 -9.21
CA GLN A 50 -1.37 5.52 -9.25
C GLN A 50 -0.93 6.76 -10.04
N LEU A 51 -1.60 7.06 -11.14
CA LEU A 51 -1.34 8.26 -11.94
C LEU A 51 -1.76 9.54 -11.19
N CYS A 52 -2.95 9.54 -10.59
CA CYS A 52 -3.53 10.73 -9.97
C CYS A 52 -2.92 11.06 -8.59
N GLY A 53 -2.48 10.06 -7.82
CA GLY A 53 -1.98 10.26 -6.46
C GLY A 53 -0.89 11.32 -6.33
N PRO A 54 0.23 11.20 -7.06
CA PRO A 54 1.30 12.19 -7.01
C PRO A 54 0.89 13.59 -7.46
N LEU A 55 -0.09 13.70 -8.36
CA LEU A 55 -0.57 14.99 -8.87
C LEU A 55 -1.29 15.84 -7.82
N LEU A 56 -1.78 15.21 -6.75
CA LEU A 56 -2.44 15.92 -5.65
C LEU A 56 -1.47 16.63 -4.70
N LEU A 57 -0.17 16.36 -4.82
CA LEU A 57 0.82 16.81 -3.84
C LEU A 57 1.73 17.89 -4.41
N LYS A 58 1.79 19.01 -3.68
CA LYS A 58 2.83 20.02 -3.85
C LYS A 58 4.06 19.66 -3.01
N LYS A 59 5.23 20.19 -3.40
CA LYS A 59 6.51 19.94 -2.72
C LYS A 59 6.45 20.20 -1.20
N GLU A 60 5.82 21.29 -0.79
CA GLU A 60 5.66 21.66 0.62
C GLU A 60 4.79 20.66 1.38
N SER A 61 3.77 20.10 0.71
CA SER A 61 2.91 19.06 1.27
C SER A 61 3.66 17.75 1.46
N LEU A 62 4.55 17.38 0.55
CA LEU A 62 5.39 16.18 0.66
C LEU A 62 6.28 16.22 1.90
N THR A 63 6.92 17.35 2.15
CA THR A 63 7.78 17.53 3.34
C THR A 63 7.00 17.36 4.63
N ARG A 64 5.83 17.99 4.73
CA ARG A 64 4.94 17.88 5.89
C ARG A 64 4.39 16.46 6.05
N PHE A 65 4.08 15.81 4.94
CA PHE A 65 3.54 14.46 4.93
C PHE A 65 4.57 13.45 5.45
N ALA A 66 5.78 13.48 4.92
CA ALA A 66 6.87 12.62 5.34
C ALA A 66 7.28 12.84 6.82
N ALA A 67 7.03 14.03 7.35
CA ALA A 67 7.32 14.38 8.75
C ALA A 67 6.25 13.88 9.74
N HIS A 68 5.07 13.53 9.29
CA HIS A 68 3.92 13.22 10.17
C HIS A 68 3.55 11.73 10.17
N THR A 69 3.95 11.01 11.21
CA THR A 69 3.60 9.59 11.44
C THR A 69 2.09 9.30 11.35
N PRO A 70 1.18 10.10 11.97
CA PRO A 70 -0.26 9.82 11.85
C PRO A 70 -0.77 9.81 10.41
N ARG A 71 -0.23 10.65 9.54
CA ARG A 71 -0.65 10.69 8.13
C ARG A 71 -0.27 9.42 7.37
N ILE A 72 0.88 8.84 7.69
CA ILE A 72 1.31 7.55 7.14
C ILE A 72 0.31 6.47 7.51
N ILE A 73 -0.03 6.38 8.79
CA ILE A 73 -0.98 5.38 9.30
C ILE A 73 -2.37 5.59 8.70
N VAL A 74 -2.83 6.84 8.60
CA VAL A 74 -4.13 7.16 7.98
C VAL A 74 -4.17 6.72 6.51
N CYS A 75 -3.15 7.00 5.72
CA CYS A 75 -3.10 6.56 4.32
C CYS A 75 -3.11 5.04 4.18
N LEU A 76 -2.35 4.32 5.01
CA LEU A 76 -2.36 2.86 5.02
C LEU A 76 -3.71 2.31 5.47
N SER A 77 -4.37 2.95 6.42
CA SER A 77 -5.71 2.58 6.89
C SER A 77 -6.77 2.80 5.82
N ILE A 78 -6.71 3.92 5.08
CA ILE A 78 -7.59 4.19 3.93
C ILE A 78 -7.39 3.13 2.86
N PHE A 79 -6.15 2.79 2.52
CA PHE A 79 -5.82 1.75 1.56
C PHE A 79 -6.43 0.42 1.97
N LEU A 80 -6.18 -0.02 3.19
CA LEU A 80 -6.67 -1.31 3.68
C LEU A 80 -8.20 -1.34 3.80
N ALA A 81 -8.83 -0.27 4.29
CA ALA A 81 -10.28 -0.17 4.39
C ALA A 81 -10.93 -0.26 3.00
N ALA A 82 -10.37 0.42 2.01
CA ALA A 82 -10.87 0.39 0.64
C ALA A 82 -10.76 -1.02 0.02
N TYR A 83 -9.63 -1.71 0.18
CA TYR A 83 -9.51 -3.12 -0.23
C TYR A 83 -10.44 -4.03 0.55
N GLY A 84 -10.60 -3.81 1.85
CA GLY A 84 -11.48 -4.58 2.73
C GLY A 84 -12.96 -4.46 2.40
N MET A 85 -13.36 -3.43 1.67
CA MET A 85 -14.73 -3.26 1.19
C MET A 85 -15.05 -4.09 -0.05
N LEU A 86 -14.06 -4.59 -0.79
CA LEU A 86 -14.27 -5.34 -2.03
C LEU A 86 -15.19 -6.55 -1.87
N PRO A 87 -15.09 -7.40 -0.82
CA PRO A 87 -15.98 -8.53 -0.65
C PRO A 87 -17.47 -8.14 -0.56
N PHE A 88 -17.77 -6.95 -0.09
CA PHE A 88 -19.14 -6.42 0.02
C PHE A 88 -19.64 -5.76 -1.27
N LEU A 89 -18.76 -5.55 -2.23
CA LEU A 89 -19.04 -4.79 -3.48
C LEU A 89 -18.94 -5.66 -4.73
N SER A 90 -18.95 -6.99 -4.58
CA SER A 90 -18.80 -7.93 -5.71
C SER A 90 -19.84 -7.75 -6.82
N GLY A 91 -21.07 -7.35 -6.47
CA GLY A 91 -22.16 -7.02 -7.40
C GLY A 91 -22.20 -5.55 -7.83
N TRP A 92 -21.34 -4.69 -7.27
CA TRP A 92 -21.35 -3.24 -7.48
C TRP A 92 -20.02 -2.80 -8.10
N THR A 93 -19.79 -3.16 -9.35
CA THR A 93 -18.49 -2.95 -10.04
C THR A 93 -18.03 -1.49 -9.98
N VAL A 94 -18.92 -0.52 -10.20
CA VAL A 94 -18.56 0.91 -10.17
C VAL A 94 -18.08 1.33 -8.76
N CYS A 95 -18.76 0.86 -7.72
CA CYS A 95 -18.35 1.14 -6.34
C CYS A 95 -17.00 0.47 -6.02
N ALA A 96 -16.78 -0.75 -6.46
CA ALA A 96 -15.51 -1.45 -6.32
C ALA A 96 -14.37 -0.71 -7.03
N LEU A 97 -14.61 -0.21 -8.24
CA LEU A 97 -13.66 0.65 -8.97
C LEU A 97 -13.29 1.90 -8.18
N GLY A 98 -14.29 2.57 -7.60
CA GLY A 98 -14.08 3.75 -6.76
C GLY A 98 -13.21 3.44 -5.53
N MET A 99 -13.44 2.31 -4.86
CA MET A 99 -12.65 1.87 -3.72
C MET A 99 -11.19 1.61 -4.10
N ILE A 100 -10.94 0.88 -5.18
CA ILE A 100 -9.58 0.60 -5.67
C ILE A 100 -8.88 1.89 -6.10
N PHE A 101 -9.58 2.80 -6.78
CA PHE A 101 -9.04 4.11 -7.12
C PHE A 101 -8.58 4.88 -5.87
N ILE A 102 -9.42 4.98 -4.84
CA ILE A 102 -9.10 5.65 -3.57
C ILE A 102 -7.93 4.97 -2.86
N ALA A 103 -7.90 3.64 -2.82
CA ALA A 103 -6.80 2.88 -2.22
C ALA A 103 -5.46 3.24 -2.87
N HIS A 104 -5.38 3.22 -4.20
CA HIS A 104 -4.15 3.51 -4.92
C HIS A 104 -3.82 5.00 -4.98
N LEU A 105 -4.80 5.88 -4.89
CA LEU A 105 -4.57 7.30 -4.66
C LEU A 105 -3.80 7.50 -3.35
N ALA A 106 -4.31 6.94 -2.25
CA ALA A 106 -3.67 7.03 -0.92
C ALA A 106 -2.29 6.37 -0.90
N SER A 107 -2.13 5.19 -1.49
CA SER A 107 -0.85 4.47 -1.53
C SER A 107 0.21 5.22 -2.33
N ASN A 108 -0.16 5.87 -3.42
CA ASN A 108 0.79 6.60 -4.25
C ASN A 108 1.12 8.00 -3.71
N VAL A 109 0.22 8.62 -2.97
CA VAL A 109 0.55 9.77 -2.12
C VAL A 109 1.65 9.37 -1.13
N LEU A 110 1.50 8.23 -0.48
CA LEU A 110 2.47 7.73 0.48
C LEU A 110 3.79 7.30 -0.19
N PHE A 111 3.73 6.71 -1.36
CA PHE A 111 4.91 6.37 -2.16
C PHE A 111 5.72 7.63 -2.53
N ALA A 112 5.06 8.67 -3.01
CA ALA A 112 5.69 9.94 -3.32
C ALA A 112 6.32 10.60 -2.07
N ALA A 113 5.60 10.59 -0.95
CA ALA A 113 6.10 11.11 0.33
C ALA A 113 7.29 10.30 0.86
N GLY A 114 7.28 8.98 0.70
CA GLY A 114 8.38 8.12 1.11
C GLY A 114 9.64 8.34 0.27
N THR A 115 9.49 8.42 -1.04
CA THR A 115 10.59 8.71 -1.97
C THR A 115 11.19 10.08 -1.69
N PHE A 116 10.34 11.11 -1.60
CA PHE A 116 10.78 12.46 -1.28
C PHE A 116 11.42 12.55 0.12
N GLY A 117 10.87 11.84 1.09
CA GLY A 117 11.41 11.77 2.45
C GLY A 117 12.85 11.25 2.50
N VAL A 118 13.16 10.22 1.71
CA VAL A 118 14.53 9.71 1.57
C VAL A 118 15.42 10.75 0.91
N LEU A 119 15.00 11.28 -0.24
CA LEU A 119 15.81 12.25 -0.99
C LEU A 119 16.11 13.53 -0.19
N SER A 120 15.16 14.00 0.63
CA SER A 120 15.30 15.23 1.42
C SER A 120 15.92 15.08 2.82
N SER A 121 16.07 13.84 3.29
CA SER A 121 16.57 13.56 4.65
C SER A 121 18.04 13.22 4.71
N PHE A 122 18.67 12.94 3.59
CA PHE A 122 20.08 12.56 3.48
C PHE A 122 20.86 13.58 2.64
N PRO A 123 22.14 13.81 2.98
CA PRO A 123 23.05 14.59 2.13
C PRO A 123 23.17 13.98 0.73
N LEU A 124 23.41 14.80 -0.28
CA LEU A 124 23.54 14.36 -1.68
C LEU A 124 24.52 13.19 -1.84
N THR A 125 25.61 13.20 -1.11
CA THR A 125 26.65 12.14 -1.11
C THR A 125 26.14 10.79 -0.59
N GLN A 126 25.06 10.77 0.19
CA GLN A 126 24.49 9.56 0.80
C GLN A 126 23.15 9.17 0.18
N THR A 127 22.56 10.00 -0.66
CA THR A 127 21.20 9.79 -1.20
C THR A 127 21.08 8.49 -1.98
N ALA A 128 22.06 8.15 -2.81
CA ALA A 128 22.03 6.89 -3.58
C ALA A 128 22.07 5.66 -2.68
N SER A 129 22.91 5.67 -1.64
CA SER A 129 22.99 4.58 -0.66
C SER A 129 21.71 4.46 0.16
N ALA A 130 21.15 5.59 0.61
CA ALA A 130 19.90 5.63 1.35
C ALA A 130 18.71 5.13 0.52
N SER A 131 18.64 5.54 -0.75
CA SER A 131 17.61 5.08 -1.70
C SER A 131 17.74 3.58 -1.94
N GLY A 132 18.93 3.07 -2.17
CA GLY A 132 19.20 1.64 -2.33
C GLY A 132 18.82 0.84 -1.08
N LYS A 133 19.05 1.38 0.11
CA LYS A 133 18.63 0.76 1.38
C LYS A 133 17.12 0.73 1.52
N ALA A 134 16.43 1.83 1.24
CA ALA A 134 14.97 1.90 1.27
C ALA A 134 14.34 0.93 0.28
N TRP A 135 14.89 0.86 -0.93
CA TRP A 135 14.44 -0.07 -1.97
C TRP A 135 14.60 -1.54 -1.56
N ARG A 136 15.75 -1.91 -1.00
CA ARG A 136 15.97 -3.29 -0.50
C ARG A 136 14.96 -3.66 0.59
N TRP A 137 14.75 -2.80 1.56
CA TRP A 137 13.77 -3.03 2.63
C TRP A 137 12.34 -3.10 2.09
N GLN A 138 12.00 -2.26 1.13
CA GLN A 138 10.71 -2.31 0.44
C GLN A 138 10.50 -3.66 -0.26
N THR A 139 11.48 -4.12 -1.03
CA THR A 139 11.41 -5.40 -1.77
C THR A 139 11.33 -6.59 -0.81
N LEU A 140 12.13 -6.60 0.25
CA LEU A 140 12.08 -7.65 1.27
C LEU A 140 10.72 -7.70 1.97
N SER A 141 10.17 -6.54 2.35
CA SER A 141 8.84 -6.45 2.97
C SER A 141 7.75 -6.93 2.01
N ALA A 142 7.79 -6.51 0.76
CA ALA A 142 6.85 -6.94 -0.26
C ALA A 142 6.89 -8.47 -0.45
N SER A 143 8.07 -9.03 -0.60
CA SER A 143 8.26 -10.48 -0.81
C SER A 143 7.79 -11.29 0.40
N LEU A 144 8.18 -10.88 1.61
CA LEU A 144 7.82 -11.58 2.84
C LEU A 144 6.30 -11.58 3.05
N PHE A 145 5.66 -10.42 3.04
CA PHE A 145 4.23 -10.32 3.32
C PHE A 145 3.36 -10.89 2.20
N THR A 146 3.78 -10.76 0.94
CA THR A 146 3.11 -11.42 -0.18
C THR A 146 3.23 -12.94 -0.10
N GLY A 147 4.39 -13.46 0.28
CA GLY A 147 4.59 -14.89 0.51
C GLY A 147 3.71 -15.44 1.64
N ILE A 148 3.62 -14.72 2.76
CA ILE A 148 2.72 -15.08 3.87
C ILE A 148 1.27 -15.04 3.40
N ALA A 149 0.86 -14.01 2.66
CA ALA A 149 -0.49 -13.89 2.12
C ALA A 149 -0.83 -15.03 1.16
N ALA A 150 0.11 -15.44 0.30
CA ALA A 150 -0.06 -16.58 -0.60
C ALA A 150 -0.29 -17.88 0.19
N ALA A 151 0.48 -18.12 1.25
CA ALA A 151 0.33 -19.30 2.11
C ALA A 151 -1.04 -19.29 2.82
N VAL A 152 -1.47 -18.16 3.38
CA VAL A 152 -2.79 -18.02 4.02
C VAL A 152 -3.91 -18.21 2.99
N ALA A 153 -3.77 -17.62 1.80
CA ALA A 153 -4.77 -17.74 0.73
C ALA A 153 -4.93 -19.21 0.27
N ALA A 154 -3.83 -19.96 0.20
CA ALA A 154 -3.87 -21.38 -0.17
C ALA A 154 -4.67 -22.23 0.84
N GLY A 155 -4.61 -21.89 2.13
CA GLY A 155 -5.33 -22.62 3.18
C GLY A 155 -6.74 -22.08 3.49
N PHE A 156 -6.95 -20.79 3.38
CA PHE A 156 -8.17 -20.10 3.88
C PHE A 156 -8.86 -19.19 2.87
N GLY A 157 -8.33 -19.08 1.65
CA GLY A 157 -8.86 -18.21 0.59
C GLY A 157 -8.30 -16.79 0.61
N SER A 158 -8.52 -16.09 -0.50
CA SER A 158 -7.94 -14.76 -0.74
C SER A 158 -8.53 -13.67 0.16
N VAL A 159 -9.80 -13.74 0.49
CA VAL A 159 -10.47 -12.78 1.41
C VAL A 159 -9.87 -12.89 2.81
N ALA A 160 -9.71 -14.11 3.32
CA ALA A 160 -9.09 -14.34 4.63
C ALA A 160 -7.63 -13.86 4.66
N ALA A 161 -6.86 -14.12 3.60
CA ALA A 161 -5.50 -13.64 3.46
C ALA A 161 -5.42 -12.11 3.45
N LEU A 162 -6.30 -11.44 2.72
CA LEU A 162 -6.38 -9.98 2.70
C LEU A 162 -6.59 -9.41 4.11
N TYR A 163 -7.62 -9.87 4.80
CA TYR A 163 -7.94 -9.34 6.13
C TYR A 163 -6.87 -9.68 7.17
N ALA A 164 -6.43 -10.93 7.24
CA ALA A 164 -5.47 -11.36 8.26
C ALA A 164 -4.08 -10.74 8.04
N VAL A 165 -3.52 -10.89 6.85
CA VAL A 165 -2.12 -10.50 6.58
C VAL A 165 -1.97 -8.99 6.50
N SER A 166 -2.82 -8.30 5.76
CA SER A 166 -2.72 -6.84 5.63
C SER A 166 -3.06 -6.11 6.94
N SER A 167 -4.01 -6.62 7.73
CA SER A 167 -4.33 -6.05 9.05
C SER A 167 -3.19 -6.27 10.04
N ALA A 168 -2.59 -7.47 10.08
CA ALA A 168 -1.42 -7.74 10.92
C ALA A 168 -0.23 -6.87 10.52
N ALA A 169 0.01 -6.70 9.22
CA ALA A 169 1.04 -5.81 8.70
C ALA A 169 0.78 -4.34 9.12
N LEU A 170 -0.45 -3.87 9.03
CA LEU A 170 -0.81 -2.51 9.45
C LEU A 170 -0.55 -2.28 10.94
N VAL A 171 -0.95 -3.22 11.79
CA VAL A 171 -0.70 -3.14 13.24
C VAL A 171 0.79 -3.12 13.53
N MET A 172 1.56 -4.02 12.94
CA MET A 172 3.01 -4.07 13.09
C MET A 172 3.67 -2.76 12.64
N VAL A 173 3.31 -2.25 11.47
CA VAL A 173 3.81 -0.97 10.94
C VAL A 173 3.46 0.18 11.89
N ALA A 174 2.22 0.24 12.39
CA ALA A 174 1.81 1.29 13.32
C ALA A 174 2.63 1.27 14.61
N LEU A 175 2.93 0.08 15.14
CA LEU A 175 3.77 -0.07 16.33
C LEU A 175 5.23 0.36 16.07
N ILE A 176 5.80 -0.05 14.93
CA ILE A 176 7.18 0.31 14.56
C ILE A 176 7.30 1.81 14.32
N VAL A 177 6.40 2.39 13.51
CA VAL A 177 6.47 3.80 13.14
C VAL A 177 6.24 4.72 14.35
N ARG A 178 5.40 4.28 15.31
CA ARG A 178 5.21 5.03 16.57
C ARG A 178 6.48 5.13 17.42
N ARG A 179 7.38 4.15 17.37
CA ARG A 179 8.67 4.20 18.10
C ARG A 179 9.63 5.27 17.57
N TYR A 180 9.41 5.74 16.37
CA TYR A 180 10.22 6.78 15.72
C TYR A 180 9.49 8.13 15.63
N ARG A 181 8.47 8.29 16.50
CA ARG A 181 7.84 9.60 16.73
C ARG A 181 8.86 10.52 17.40
N GLU A 182 9.48 11.36 16.58
CA GLU A 182 10.09 12.61 17.04
C GLU A 182 10.30 13.53 15.84
#